data_8ea4a1cad90036a9674889e06a246ded
#
_entry.id   8ea4a1cad90036a9674889e06a246ded
#
_cell.length_a   1.000
_cell.length_b   1.000
_cell.length_c   1.000
_cell.angle_alpha   90.00
_cell.angle_beta   90.00
_cell.angle_gamma   90.00
#
_symmetry.space_group_name_H-M   'P 1'
#
loop_
_entity.id
_entity.type
_entity.pdbx_description
1 polymer ?
#
loop_
_entity_poly.entity_id
_entity_poly.type
_entity_poly.pdbx_seq_one_letter_code
_entity_poly.pdbx_strand_id
1 'polypeptide(L)'
;MVYKVVYIEDQDAESVIHDLSQCDLEVVHCHPGTFKETITKVDSHKPDLILMDFRLMQGGGEVNAPAIAQYYRSLSIDNSSLCLPVVLLSNDTKIHGFYDDFTSHDLFDFFIIKENLSENKEKYSLLMKEHIESYKFISTLQAREEDLTELLKVPKKLELDIDPRIKETLRNKKYKSNIYMASKFIFNNVVKSIGVLIGEDVLSARLGIDKSSESWDELCSQLKECEYTGIYSGSYRRWWADGIEVWWNETIEESNHLRRFNSEEKLTVICSKLPGLKLKKVEGDLNTKTDNFWTICQCSLLPVDPSEAFEIQADLTLMPWLDTQYYSYESVRDYDLNDQLTDIEKSRYKDIARGI
;
A
#
# COMPACT_ATOMS: atom_id res chain seq x y z
N MET A 1 13.56 -10.17 -17.16
CA MET A 1 12.53 -10.20 -18.23
C MET A 1 12.10 -8.76 -18.43
N VAL A 2 12.06 -8.25 -19.66
CA VAL A 2 11.59 -6.88 -19.95
C VAL A 2 10.09 -6.96 -20.17
N TYR A 3 9.32 -6.14 -19.45
CA TYR A 3 7.86 -6.07 -19.59
C TYR A 3 7.46 -4.95 -20.52
N LYS A 4 6.42 -5.20 -21.30
CA LYS A 4 5.88 -4.25 -22.27
C LYS A 4 4.76 -3.43 -21.67
N VAL A 5 4.94 -2.12 -21.62
CA VAL A 5 3.96 -1.13 -21.16
C VAL A 5 3.46 -0.36 -22.36
N VAL A 6 2.16 -0.34 -22.60
CA VAL A 6 1.55 0.58 -23.58
C VAL A 6 1.13 1.84 -22.84
N TYR A 7 1.69 2.98 -23.22
CA TYR A 7 1.37 4.28 -22.67
C TYR A 7 0.45 5.05 -23.61
N ILE A 8 -0.79 5.25 -23.19
CA ILE A 8 -1.80 6.01 -23.94
C ILE A 8 -1.72 7.48 -23.50
N GLU A 9 -1.31 8.34 -24.43
CA GLU A 9 -1.09 9.77 -24.19
C GLU A 9 -1.43 10.52 -25.47
N ASP A 10 -2.20 11.60 -25.36
CA ASP A 10 -2.60 12.44 -26.49
C ASP A 10 -1.66 13.65 -26.72
N GLN A 11 -0.70 13.84 -25.84
CA GLN A 11 0.33 14.89 -25.91
C GLN A 11 1.73 14.27 -25.97
N ASP A 12 2.72 14.98 -25.43
CA ASP A 12 4.11 14.52 -25.40
C ASP A 12 4.32 13.39 -24.38
N ALA A 13 4.82 12.26 -24.88
CA ALA A 13 5.10 11.05 -24.11
C ALA A 13 6.61 10.83 -23.87
N GLU A 14 7.50 11.64 -24.48
CA GLU A 14 8.94 11.34 -24.56
C GLU A 14 9.61 11.24 -23.19
N SER A 15 9.30 12.15 -22.27
CA SER A 15 9.89 12.14 -20.93
C SER A 15 9.51 10.91 -20.11
N VAL A 16 8.23 10.51 -20.13
CA VAL A 16 7.72 9.33 -19.44
C VAL A 16 8.33 8.06 -20.01
N ILE A 17 8.40 7.96 -21.34
CA ILE A 17 9.00 6.82 -22.03
C ILE A 17 10.48 6.71 -21.66
N HIS A 18 11.21 7.83 -21.70
CA HIS A 18 12.63 7.87 -21.35
C HIS A 18 12.86 7.37 -19.91
N ASP A 19 12.14 7.92 -18.94
CA ASP A 19 12.30 7.58 -17.52
C ASP A 19 12.00 6.10 -17.23
N LEU A 20 10.87 5.59 -17.73
CA LEU A 20 10.48 4.20 -17.50
C LEU A 20 11.35 3.20 -18.27
N SER A 21 11.85 3.57 -19.46
CA SER A 21 12.75 2.69 -20.23
C SER A 21 14.10 2.50 -19.56
N GLN A 22 14.55 3.44 -18.73
CA GLN A 22 15.76 3.29 -17.92
C GLN A 22 15.61 2.23 -16.82
N CYS A 23 14.38 1.84 -16.51
CA CYS A 23 14.04 0.90 -15.45
C CYS A 23 13.60 -0.47 -15.99
N ASP A 24 14.17 -0.96 -17.09
CA ASP A 24 13.88 -2.26 -17.72
C ASP A 24 12.40 -2.46 -18.10
N LEU A 25 11.72 -1.43 -18.56
CA LEU A 25 10.40 -1.49 -19.16
C LEU A 25 10.48 -1.12 -20.66
N GLU A 26 9.85 -1.91 -21.52
CA GLU A 26 9.63 -1.56 -22.92
C GLU A 26 8.37 -0.71 -23.02
N VAL A 27 8.52 0.60 -23.12
CA VAL A 27 7.37 1.52 -23.17
C VAL A 27 7.04 1.89 -24.59
N VAL A 28 5.82 1.61 -25.02
CA VAL A 28 5.32 1.90 -26.37
C VAL A 28 4.26 2.98 -26.28
N HIS A 29 4.48 4.10 -26.97
CA HIS A 29 3.50 5.18 -27.07
C HIS A 29 2.31 4.78 -27.94
N CYS A 30 1.12 4.99 -27.46
CA CYS A 30 -0.13 4.83 -28.20
C CYS A 30 -0.89 6.17 -28.21
N HIS A 31 -0.77 6.89 -29.33
CA HIS A 31 -1.59 8.09 -29.52
C HIS A 31 -3.06 7.69 -29.71
N PRO A 32 -4.00 8.19 -28.86
CA PRO A 32 -5.42 7.86 -28.94
C PRO A 32 -6.05 8.38 -30.26
N GLY A 33 -7.09 7.72 -30.68
CA GLY A 33 -7.95 8.09 -31.80
C GLY A 33 -9.40 7.84 -31.41
N THR A 34 -10.20 7.27 -32.33
CA THR A 34 -11.51 6.75 -31.95
C THR A 34 -11.34 5.65 -30.90
N PHE A 35 -12.37 5.42 -30.09
CA PHE A 35 -12.34 4.35 -29.07
C PHE A 35 -11.88 3.02 -29.66
N LYS A 36 -12.46 2.61 -30.79
CA LYS A 36 -12.13 1.34 -31.44
C LYS A 36 -10.68 1.30 -31.95
N GLU A 37 -10.21 2.37 -32.55
CA GLU A 37 -8.81 2.47 -33.03
C GLU A 37 -7.82 2.38 -31.87
N THR A 38 -8.09 3.09 -30.76
CA THR A 38 -7.25 3.06 -29.57
C THR A 38 -7.14 1.64 -29.02
N ILE A 39 -8.25 0.96 -28.81
CA ILE A 39 -8.26 -0.44 -28.34
C ILE A 39 -7.50 -1.35 -29.30
N THR A 40 -7.74 -1.24 -30.61
CA THR A 40 -7.07 -2.06 -31.61
C THR A 40 -5.55 -1.85 -31.61
N LYS A 41 -5.08 -0.61 -31.47
CA LYS A 41 -3.64 -0.28 -31.34
C LYS A 41 -3.04 -0.90 -30.09
N VAL A 42 -3.68 -0.69 -28.91
CA VAL A 42 -3.21 -1.25 -27.64
C VAL A 42 -3.08 -2.77 -27.73
N ASP A 43 -4.13 -3.46 -28.19
CA ASP A 43 -4.14 -4.93 -28.29
C ASP A 43 -3.10 -5.47 -29.26
N SER A 44 -2.80 -4.73 -30.35
CA SER A 44 -1.77 -5.12 -31.33
C SER A 44 -0.37 -5.21 -30.73
N HIS A 45 -0.09 -4.42 -29.69
CA HIS A 45 1.19 -4.42 -28.99
C HIS A 45 1.31 -5.55 -27.95
N LYS A 46 0.22 -6.22 -27.57
CA LYS A 46 0.18 -7.27 -26.54
C LYS A 46 0.86 -6.82 -25.25
N PRO A 47 0.37 -5.77 -24.59
CA PRO A 47 1.01 -5.22 -23.39
C PRO A 47 0.93 -6.19 -22.21
N ASP A 48 1.89 -6.07 -21.29
CA ASP A 48 1.81 -6.65 -19.96
C ASP A 48 1.08 -5.71 -18.98
N LEU A 49 1.06 -4.38 -19.29
CA LEU A 49 0.41 -3.34 -18.47
C LEU A 49 0.00 -2.18 -19.39
N ILE A 50 -1.11 -1.55 -19.06
CA ILE A 50 -1.59 -0.32 -19.70
C ILE A 50 -1.37 0.84 -18.74
N LEU A 51 -0.59 1.83 -19.17
CA LEU A 51 -0.43 3.13 -18.53
C LEU A 51 -1.20 4.15 -19.35
N MET A 52 -1.97 5.06 -18.72
CA MET A 52 -2.71 6.05 -19.49
C MET A 52 -2.83 7.39 -18.75
N ASP A 53 -2.76 8.48 -19.51
CA ASP A 53 -3.14 9.78 -19.01
C ASP A 53 -4.66 9.85 -18.82
N PHE A 54 -5.10 10.66 -17.85
CA PHE A 54 -6.53 10.82 -17.56
C PHE A 54 -7.29 11.48 -18.70
N ARG A 55 -6.72 12.57 -19.26
CA ARG A 55 -7.35 13.38 -20.31
C ARG A 55 -6.80 13.03 -21.67
N LEU A 56 -7.55 12.28 -22.45
CA LEU A 56 -7.13 11.81 -23.76
C LEU A 56 -7.87 12.50 -24.93
N MET A 57 -8.75 13.47 -24.64
CA MET A 57 -9.58 14.12 -25.66
C MET A 57 -8.99 15.42 -26.21
N GLN A 58 -7.93 15.96 -25.62
CA GLN A 58 -7.35 17.22 -26.02
C GLN A 58 -6.52 17.11 -27.31
N GLY A 59 -5.88 15.97 -27.54
CA GLY A 59 -5.07 15.68 -28.71
C GLY A 59 -5.74 14.78 -29.77
N GLY A 60 -7.07 14.65 -29.74
CA GLY A 60 -7.83 13.92 -30.76
C GLY A 60 -8.40 12.58 -30.34
N GLY A 61 -8.30 12.18 -29.10
CA GLY A 61 -9.00 11.04 -28.54
C GLY A 61 -10.52 11.27 -28.47
N GLU A 62 -11.30 10.20 -28.63
CA GLU A 62 -12.77 10.25 -28.53
C GLU A 62 -13.27 10.13 -27.10
N VAL A 63 -12.51 9.46 -26.22
CA VAL A 63 -12.87 9.17 -24.83
C VAL A 63 -11.70 9.38 -23.88
N ASN A 64 -12.01 9.63 -22.60
CA ASN A 64 -11.01 9.69 -21.52
C ASN A 64 -10.69 8.29 -20.93
N ALA A 65 -9.63 8.21 -20.12
CA ALA A 65 -9.10 7.01 -19.53
C ALA A 65 -10.14 6.10 -18.84
N PRO A 66 -11.13 6.59 -18.07
CA PRO A 66 -12.11 5.71 -17.44
C PRO A 66 -12.90 4.82 -18.40
N ALA A 67 -13.24 5.32 -19.60
CA ALA A 67 -13.97 4.53 -20.59
C ALA A 67 -13.13 3.36 -21.13
N ILE A 68 -11.82 3.60 -21.36
CA ILE A 68 -10.88 2.58 -21.81
C ILE A 68 -10.64 1.56 -20.68
N ALA A 69 -10.41 2.02 -19.46
CA ALA A 69 -10.23 1.15 -18.29
C ALA A 69 -11.46 0.26 -18.06
N GLN A 70 -12.67 0.84 -18.12
CA GLN A 70 -13.94 0.09 -18.00
C GLN A 70 -14.07 -1.02 -19.05
N TYR A 71 -13.65 -0.75 -20.28
CA TYR A 71 -13.64 -1.75 -21.33
C TYR A 71 -12.75 -2.96 -20.97
N TYR A 72 -11.49 -2.74 -20.55
CA TYR A 72 -10.60 -3.81 -20.14
C TYR A 72 -11.09 -4.56 -18.91
N ARG A 73 -11.72 -3.86 -17.95
CA ARG A 73 -12.34 -4.51 -16.77
C ARG A 73 -13.52 -5.39 -17.19
N SER A 74 -14.32 -4.96 -18.14
CA SER A 74 -15.46 -5.75 -18.66
C SER A 74 -15.00 -7.00 -19.42
N LEU A 75 -13.97 -6.87 -20.26
CA LEU A 75 -13.40 -8.03 -20.97
C LEU A 75 -12.84 -9.09 -20.01
N SER A 76 -12.25 -8.67 -18.91
CA SER A 76 -11.66 -9.58 -17.91
C SER A 76 -12.70 -10.45 -17.19
N ILE A 77 -13.98 -10.06 -17.20
CA ILE A 77 -15.08 -10.86 -16.63
C ILE A 77 -15.35 -12.10 -17.52
N ASP A 78 -15.33 -11.91 -18.83
CA ASP A 78 -15.61 -12.97 -19.79
C ASP A 78 -14.37 -13.84 -20.09
N ASN A 79 -13.19 -13.24 -20.01
CA ASN A 79 -11.93 -13.92 -20.29
C ASN A 79 -10.80 -13.40 -19.38
N SER A 80 -10.45 -14.16 -18.35
CA SER A 80 -9.41 -13.80 -17.39
C SER A 80 -8.01 -13.62 -18.03
N SER A 81 -7.74 -14.27 -19.18
CA SER A 81 -6.47 -14.11 -19.89
C SER A 81 -6.27 -12.72 -20.50
N LEU A 82 -7.31 -11.92 -20.60
CA LEU A 82 -7.29 -10.52 -21.06
C LEU A 82 -7.22 -9.52 -19.91
N CYS A 83 -7.13 -10.00 -18.67
CA CYS A 83 -7.02 -9.15 -17.51
C CYS A 83 -5.59 -8.60 -17.38
N LEU A 84 -5.44 -7.29 -17.55
CA LEU A 84 -4.18 -6.58 -17.44
C LEU A 84 -4.23 -5.54 -16.33
N PRO A 85 -3.08 -5.26 -15.66
CA PRO A 85 -2.98 -4.09 -14.80
C PRO A 85 -3.19 -2.81 -15.62
N VAL A 86 -3.96 -1.89 -15.07
CA VAL A 86 -4.25 -0.58 -15.68
C VAL A 86 -3.87 0.50 -14.68
N VAL A 87 -2.91 1.34 -15.06
CA VAL A 87 -2.35 2.40 -14.22
C VAL A 87 -2.72 3.76 -14.78
N LEU A 88 -3.12 4.67 -13.90
CA LEU A 88 -3.42 6.04 -14.25
C LEU A 88 -2.20 6.93 -13.99
N LEU A 89 -1.84 7.77 -14.96
CA LEU A 89 -0.81 8.80 -14.84
C LEU A 89 -1.46 10.16 -15.11
N SER A 90 -1.29 11.14 -14.23
CA SER A 90 -1.92 12.44 -14.46
C SER A 90 -1.23 13.59 -13.74
N ASN A 91 -1.30 14.79 -14.32
CA ASN A 91 -0.84 16.04 -13.72
C ASN A 91 -1.88 16.70 -12.81
N ASP A 92 -3.12 16.21 -12.81
CA ASP A 92 -4.19 16.89 -12.11
C ASP A 92 -4.16 16.53 -10.62
N THR A 93 -3.75 17.49 -9.79
CA THR A 93 -3.89 17.42 -8.32
C THR A 93 -5.35 17.27 -7.88
N LYS A 94 -6.30 17.60 -8.77
CA LYS A 94 -7.73 17.34 -8.57
C LYS A 94 -8.14 15.90 -8.82
N ILE A 95 -7.20 15.01 -9.20
CA ILE A 95 -7.47 13.57 -9.27
C ILE A 95 -8.06 13.06 -7.96
N HIS A 96 -7.61 13.57 -6.82
CA HIS A 96 -8.25 13.24 -5.54
C HIS A 96 -9.76 13.54 -5.56
N GLY A 97 -10.19 14.69 -6.11
CA GLY A 97 -11.62 15.03 -6.24
C GLY A 97 -12.38 14.22 -7.29
N PHE A 98 -11.71 13.75 -8.35
CA PHE A 98 -12.31 12.83 -9.35
C PHE A 98 -12.28 11.38 -8.91
N TYR A 99 -11.32 11.00 -8.05
CA TYR A 99 -11.30 9.70 -7.39
C TYR A 99 -12.39 9.59 -6.32
N ASP A 100 -12.84 10.69 -5.74
CA ASP A 100 -13.99 10.75 -4.84
C ASP A 100 -15.33 10.55 -5.56
N ASP A 101 -15.36 10.65 -6.89
CA ASP A 101 -16.53 10.26 -7.67
C ASP A 101 -16.57 8.71 -7.78
N PHE A 102 -17.50 8.10 -7.08
CA PHE A 102 -17.69 6.67 -6.85
C PHE A 102 -17.56 5.74 -8.07
N THR A 103 -17.53 6.28 -9.27
CA THR A 103 -17.49 5.52 -10.52
C THR A 103 -16.07 5.24 -11.06
N SER A 104 -15.05 6.00 -10.64
CA SER A 104 -13.69 5.91 -11.21
C SER A 104 -12.67 5.22 -10.31
N HIS A 105 -12.92 5.15 -9.00
CA HIS A 105 -12.03 4.53 -8.02
C HIS A 105 -11.72 3.06 -8.28
N ASP A 106 -12.68 2.36 -8.88
CA ASP A 106 -12.64 0.92 -9.05
C ASP A 106 -12.12 0.46 -10.42
N LEU A 107 -11.51 1.34 -11.21
CA LEU A 107 -11.06 1.00 -12.55
C LEU A 107 -9.55 0.81 -12.68
N PHE A 108 -8.78 1.50 -11.84
CA PHE A 108 -7.32 1.50 -11.90
C PHE A 108 -6.70 0.74 -10.73
N ASP A 109 -5.58 0.07 -10.97
CA ASP A 109 -4.83 -0.61 -9.92
C ASP A 109 -4.18 0.40 -8.97
N PHE A 110 -3.58 1.44 -9.53
CA PHE A 110 -3.05 2.59 -8.79
C PHE A 110 -2.90 3.80 -9.72
N PHE A 111 -2.58 4.94 -9.13
CA PHE A 111 -2.31 6.16 -9.88
C PHE A 111 -0.94 6.73 -9.55
N ILE A 112 -0.40 7.50 -10.48
CA ILE A 112 0.88 8.22 -10.37
C ILE A 112 0.62 9.68 -10.71
N ILE A 113 1.13 10.59 -9.88
CA ILE A 113 1.21 12.00 -10.22
C ILE A 113 2.39 12.18 -11.16
N LYS A 114 2.16 12.71 -12.36
CA LYS A 114 3.14 12.78 -13.45
C LYS A 114 4.41 13.55 -13.04
N GLU A 115 4.25 14.62 -12.23
CA GLU A 115 5.36 15.41 -11.69
C GLU A 115 6.29 14.58 -10.78
N ASN A 116 5.74 13.58 -10.07
CA ASN A 116 6.50 12.74 -9.15
C ASN A 116 7.18 11.55 -9.85
N LEU A 117 6.89 11.31 -11.14
CA LEU A 117 7.36 10.11 -11.83
C LEU A 117 8.89 10.11 -11.97
N SER A 118 9.47 11.21 -12.44
CA SER A 118 10.90 11.29 -12.74
C SER A 118 11.78 11.06 -11.50
N GLU A 119 11.39 11.67 -10.37
CA GLU A 119 12.11 11.52 -9.10
C GLU A 119 11.95 10.13 -8.46
N ASN A 120 10.86 9.43 -8.77
CA ASN A 120 10.51 8.14 -8.17
C ASN A 120 10.37 7.02 -9.22
N LYS A 121 11.05 7.13 -10.36
CA LYS A 121 10.89 6.20 -11.48
C LYS A 121 11.20 4.75 -11.12
N GLU A 122 12.23 4.48 -10.33
CA GLU A 122 12.57 3.13 -9.86
C GLU A 122 11.43 2.54 -9.02
N LYS A 123 10.89 3.32 -8.09
CA LYS A 123 9.78 2.90 -7.22
C LYS A 123 8.52 2.58 -8.03
N TYR A 124 8.13 3.46 -8.96
CA TYR A 124 6.93 3.23 -9.77
C TYR A 124 7.11 2.11 -10.78
N SER A 125 8.30 1.99 -11.38
CA SER A 125 8.61 0.89 -12.29
C SER A 125 8.59 -0.46 -11.57
N LEU A 126 9.14 -0.53 -10.35
CA LEU A 126 9.06 -1.72 -9.52
C LEU A 126 7.62 -2.08 -9.19
N LEU A 127 6.79 -1.10 -8.81
CA LEU A 127 5.37 -1.30 -8.53
C LEU A 127 4.59 -1.80 -9.76
N MET A 128 4.89 -1.27 -10.95
CA MET A 128 4.31 -1.77 -12.21
C MET A 128 4.69 -3.23 -12.45
N LYS A 129 5.97 -3.58 -12.29
CA LYS A 129 6.46 -4.97 -12.44
C LYS A 129 5.78 -5.91 -11.45
N GLU A 130 5.65 -5.51 -10.19
CA GLU A 130 4.95 -6.28 -9.15
C GLU A 130 3.46 -6.52 -9.47
N HIS A 131 2.78 -5.52 -10.06
CA HIS A 131 1.40 -5.72 -10.53
C HIS A 131 1.32 -6.73 -11.68
N ILE A 132 2.23 -6.64 -12.65
CA ILE A 132 2.31 -7.60 -13.76
C ILE A 132 2.52 -9.02 -13.24
N GLU A 133 3.51 -9.21 -12.34
CA GLU A 133 3.82 -10.52 -11.78
C GLU A 133 2.67 -11.06 -10.92
N SER A 134 2.04 -10.19 -10.12
CA SER A 134 0.89 -10.57 -9.29
C SER A 134 -0.28 -11.04 -10.13
N TYR A 135 -0.60 -10.34 -11.22
CA TYR A 135 -1.64 -10.77 -12.16
C TYR A 135 -1.33 -12.12 -12.80
N LYS A 136 -0.08 -12.33 -13.24
CA LYS A 136 0.37 -13.61 -13.82
C LYS A 136 0.27 -14.74 -12.78
N PHE A 137 0.65 -14.49 -11.54
CA PHE A 137 0.59 -15.48 -10.48
C PHE A 137 -0.86 -15.82 -10.11
N ILE A 138 -1.73 -14.81 -9.92
CA ILE A 138 -3.16 -15.03 -9.68
C ILE A 138 -3.78 -15.84 -10.82
N SER A 139 -3.52 -15.47 -12.08
CA SER A 139 -3.99 -16.20 -13.26
C SER A 139 -3.55 -17.68 -13.24
N THR A 140 -2.30 -17.94 -12.83
CA THR A 140 -1.76 -19.30 -12.74
C THR A 140 -2.50 -20.12 -11.68
N LEU A 141 -2.73 -19.57 -10.49
CA LEU A 141 -3.48 -20.26 -9.44
C LEU A 141 -4.93 -20.51 -9.83
N GLN A 142 -5.58 -19.51 -10.46
CA GLN A 142 -6.95 -19.68 -10.97
C GLN A 142 -7.04 -20.79 -12.03
N ALA A 143 -6.10 -20.85 -12.98
CA ALA A 143 -6.07 -21.88 -14.02
C ALA A 143 -5.85 -23.29 -13.45
N ARG A 144 -5.19 -23.40 -12.28
CA ARG A 144 -4.97 -24.66 -11.56
C ARG A 144 -6.04 -24.96 -10.50
N GLU A 145 -7.01 -24.07 -10.33
CA GLU A 145 -8.04 -24.13 -9.27
C GLU A 145 -7.45 -24.18 -7.83
N GLU A 146 -6.23 -23.66 -7.66
CA GLU A 146 -5.53 -23.59 -6.38
C GLU A 146 -6.11 -22.51 -5.46
N ASP A 147 -5.79 -22.57 -4.15
CA ASP A 147 -6.29 -21.61 -3.17
C ASP A 147 -5.53 -20.28 -3.29
N LEU A 148 -6.25 -19.17 -3.53
CA LEU A 148 -5.65 -17.85 -3.61
C LEU A 148 -4.99 -17.36 -2.30
N THR A 149 -5.20 -18.05 -1.19
CA THR A 149 -4.47 -17.75 0.07
C THR A 149 -2.97 -17.99 -0.07
N GLU A 150 -2.53 -18.85 -1.01
CA GLU A 150 -1.13 -19.07 -1.34
C GLU A 150 -0.40 -17.77 -1.80
N LEU A 151 -1.14 -16.78 -2.32
CA LEU A 151 -0.59 -15.48 -2.70
C LEU A 151 0.04 -14.72 -1.53
N LEU A 152 -0.42 -14.99 -0.32
CA LEU A 152 0.03 -14.31 0.90
C LEU A 152 1.30 -14.90 1.47
N LYS A 153 1.66 -16.16 1.11
CA LYS A 153 2.82 -16.91 1.64
C LYS A 153 2.93 -16.80 3.17
N VAL A 154 1.83 -17.10 3.84
CA VAL A 154 1.74 -17.06 5.30
C VAL A 154 2.71 -18.04 5.92
N PRO A 155 3.58 -17.63 6.88
CA PRO A 155 4.41 -18.55 7.63
C PRO A 155 3.55 -19.55 8.41
N LYS A 156 3.95 -20.84 8.44
CA LYS A 156 3.18 -21.89 9.13
C LYS A 156 2.88 -21.59 10.59
N LYS A 157 3.81 -20.93 11.28
CA LYS A 157 3.64 -20.50 12.68
C LYS A 157 2.47 -19.52 12.88
N LEU A 158 2.11 -18.76 11.83
CA LEU A 158 1.10 -17.69 11.87
C LEU A 158 -0.21 -18.06 11.17
N GLU A 159 -0.33 -19.28 10.62
CA GLU A 159 -1.52 -19.68 9.85
C GLU A 159 -2.84 -19.64 10.66
N LEU A 160 -2.77 -19.83 11.98
CA LEU A 160 -3.93 -19.78 12.87
C LEU A 160 -4.27 -18.36 13.34
N ASP A 161 -3.29 -17.45 13.30
CA ASP A 161 -3.43 -16.08 13.84
C ASP A 161 -3.97 -15.11 12.80
N ILE A 162 -3.91 -15.47 11.50
CA ILE A 162 -4.48 -14.60 10.45
C ILE A 162 -5.98 -14.59 10.51
N ASP A 163 -6.54 -13.38 10.47
CA ASP A 163 -8.00 -13.18 10.44
C ASP A 163 -8.66 -14.08 9.38
N PRO A 164 -9.53 -15.01 9.77
CA PRO A 164 -10.14 -15.97 8.86
C PRO A 164 -10.94 -15.32 7.72
N ARG A 165 -11.43 -14.11 7.94
CA ARG A 165 -12.22 -13.36 6.95
C ARG A 165 -11.39 -12.97 5.72
N ILE A 166 -10.06 -12.81 5.85
CA ILE A 166 -9.16 -12.62 4.71
C ILE A 166 -9.16 -13.87 3.83
N LYS A 167 -9.03 -15.06 4.44
CA LYS A 167 -9.06 -16.34 3.74
C LYS A 167 -10.43 -16.58 3.09
N GLU A 168 -11.51 -16.32 3.81
CA GLU A 168 -12.88 -16.43 3.30
C GLU A 168 -13.14 -15.51 2.11
N THR A 169 -12.64 -14.27 2.16
CA THR A 169 -12.76 -13.31 1.06
C THR A 169 -12.07 -13.83 -0.19
N LEU A 170 -10.82 -14.29 -0.09
CA LEU A 170 -10.07 -14.82 -1.24
C LEU A 170 -10.68 -16.10 -1.82
N ARG A 171 -11.37 -16.91 -0.99
CA ARG A 171 -12.10 -18.12 -1.42
C ARG A 171 -13.47 -17.82 -2.03
N ASN A 172 -14.00 -16.61 -1.82
CA ASN A 172 -15.27 -16.22 -2.40
C ASN A 172 -15.19 -16.21 -3.93
N LYS A 173 -16.24 -16.71 -4.61
CA LYS A 173 -16.29 -16.83 -6.07
C LYS A 173 -15.96 -15.51 -6.79
N LYS A 174 -16.38 -14.37 -6.27
CA LYS A 174 -16.11 -13.04 -6.84
C LYS A 174 -14.60 -12.77 -7.00
N TYR A 175 -13.81 -13.10 -5.99
CA TYR A 175 -12.36 -12.91 -6.00
C TYR A 175 -11.64 -14.06 -6.70
N LYS A 176 -12.10 -15.29 -6.47
CA LYS A 176 -11.53 -16.50 -7.07
C LYS A 176 -11.64 -16.52 -8.61
N SER A 177 -12.64 -15.87 -9.20
CA SER A 177 -12.84 -15.83 -10.66
C SER A 177 -12.39 -14.53 -11.33
N ASN A 178 -11.87 -13.55 -10.59
CA ASN A 178 -11.50 -12.25 -11.14
C ASN A 178 -10.14 -11.79 -10.63
N ILE A 179 -9.13 -11.78 -11.51
CA ILE A 179 -7.75 -11.41 -11.19
C ILE A 179 -7.66 -10.01 -10.60
N TYR A 180 -8.32 -9.03 -11.23
CA TYR A 180 -8.32 -7.64 -10.77
C TYR A 180 -8.87 -7.51 -9.35
N MET A 181 -9.99 -8.15 -9.05
CA MET A 181 -10.61 -8.09 -7.73
C MET A 181 -9.71 -8.72 -6.66
N ALA A 182 -9.09 -9.87 -6.95
CA ALA A 182 -8.16 -10.52 -6.02
C ALA A 182 -6.90 -9.68 -5.79
N SER A 183 -6.30 -9.18 -6.87
CA SER A 183 -5.14 -8.28 -6.84
C SER A 183 -5.41 -7.04 -6.00
N LYS A 184 -6.49 -6.31 -6.32
CA LYS A 184 -6.89 -5.09 -5.63
C LYS A 184 -7.19 -5.31 -4.15
N PHE A 185 -7.87 -6.41 -3.82
CA PHE A 185 -8.14 -6.77 -2.43
C PHE A 185 -6.84 -6.95 -1.64
N ILE A 186 -5.91 -7.78 -2.13
CA ILE A 186 -4.65 -8.03 -1.44
C ILE A 186 -3.83 -6.75 -1.37
N PHE A 187 -3.72 -6.00 -2.47
CA PHE A 187 -2.92 -4.78 -2.52
C PHE A 187 -3.42 -3.72 -1.53
N ASN A 188 -4.71 -3.37 -1.58
CA ASN A 188 -5.27 -2.27 -0.80
C ASN A 188 -5.60 -2.67 0.65
N ASN A 189 -6.12 -3.89 0.89
CA ASN A 189 -6.68 -4.25 2.19
C ASN A 189 -5.77 -5.17 3.02
N VAL A 190 -4.64 -5.62 2.45
CA VAL A 190 -3.68 -6.45 3.18
C VAL A 190 -2.28 -5.82 3.15
N VAL A 191 -1.75 -5.50 1.96
CA VAL A 191 -0.34 -5.07 1.82
C VAL A 191 -0.16 -3.58 2.11
N LYS A 192 -1.00 -2.71 1.54
CA LYS A 192 -0.85 -1.26 1.66
C LYS A 192 -1.34 -0.72 3.00
N SER A 193 -2.34 -1.34 3.57
CA SER A 193 -2.96 -0.92 4.82
C SER A 193 -2.18 -1.40 6.05
N ILE A 194 -2.37 -0.73 7.19
CA ILE A 194 -1.85 -1.16 8.49
C ILE A 194 -2.88 -2.11 9.12
N GLY A 195 -2.42 -3.25 9.59
CA GLY A 195 -3.27 -4.27 10.22
C GLY A 195 -2.51 -5.58 10.39
N VAL A 196 -2.93 -6.65 9.70
CA VAL A 196 -2.22 -7.95 9.74
C VAL A 196 -0.79 -7.85 9.19
N LEU A 197 -0.54 -6.91 8.28
CA LEU A 197 0.80 -6.53 7.85
C LEU A 197 1.10 -5.09 8.28
N ILE A 198 2.35 -4.86 8.68
CA ILE A 198 2.84 -3.54 9.06
C ILE A 198 4.04 -3.12 8.22
N GLY A 199 4.14 -1.84 7.94
CA GLY A 199 5.29 -1.23 7.27
C GLY A 199 6.42 -0.88 8.24
N GLU A 200 7.52 -0.42 7.70
CA GLU A 200 8.73 -0.10 8.44
C GLU A 200 8.54 1.00 9.48
N ASP A 201 7.69 2.00 9.19
CA ASP A 201 7.37 3.09 10.14
C ASP A 201 6.63 2.56 11.37
N VAL A 202 5.62 1.69 11.15
CA VAL A 202 4.87 1.06 12.23
C VAL A 202 5.74 0.06 13.00
N LEU A 203 6.61 -0.68 12.30
CA LEU A 203 7.58 -1.56 12.93
C LEU A 203 8.51 -0.78 13.88
N SER A 204 9.04 0.35 13.42
CA SER A 204 9.85 1.27 14.22
C SER A 204 9.11 1.72 15.48
N ALA A 205 7.87 2.18 15.33
CA ALA A 205 7.01 2.58 16.45
C ALA A 205 6.76 1.43 17.44
N ARG A 206 6.41 0.23 16.94
CA ARG A 206 6.15 -0.93 17.80
C ARG A 206 7.38 -1.43 18.54
N LEU A 207 8.55 -1.40 17.91
CA LEU A 207 9.82 -1.78 18.55
C LEU A 207 10.42 -0.67 19.41
N GLY A 208 9.94 0.56 19.28
CA GLY A 208 10.51 1.72 20.00
C GLY A 208 11.88 2.13 19.46
N ILE A 209 12.28 1.72 18.26
CA ILE A 209 13.61 1.90 17.67
C ILE A 209 13.53 2.80 16.44
N ASP A 210 14.38 3.80 16.38
CA ASP A 210 14.48 4.70 15.23
C ASP A 210 15.10 4.00 14.02
N LYS A 211 14.48 4.14 12.85
CA LYS A 211 14.96 3.61 11.56
C LYS A 211 16.32 4.19 11.13
N SER A 212 16.70 5.36 11.66
CA SER A 212 18.02 5.96 11.42
C SER A 212 19.12 5.33 12.26
N SER A 213 18.82 4.31 13.07
CA SER A 213 19.82 3.56 13.84
C SER A 213 20.85 2.91 12.93
N GLU A 214 22.14 2.96 13.29
CA GLU A 214 23.22 2.35 12.49
C GLU A 214 22.98 0.86 12.22
N SER A 215 22.41 0.15 13.20
CA SER A 215 22.09 -1.29 13.09
C SER A 215 20.60 -1.58 12.79
N TRP A 216 19.86 -0.68 12.16
CA TRP A 216 18.45 -0.91 11.82
C TRP A 216 18.26 -2.13 10.90
N ASP A 217 19.05 -2.24 9.84
CA ASP A 217 18.95 -3.37 8.90
C ASP A 217 19.37 -4.69 9.55
N GLU A 218 20.32 -4.66 10.48
CA GLU A 218 20.69 -5.84 11.28
C GLU A 218 19.53 -6.29 12.17
N LEU A 219 18.84 -5.35 12.83
CA LEU A 219 17.62 -5.64 13.62
C LEU A 219 16.53 -6.21 12.73
N CYS A 220 16.25 -5.61 11.57
CA CYS A 220 15.28 -6.14 10.60
C CYS A 220 15.64 -7.56 10.13
N SER A 221 16.93 -7.88 10.02
CA SER A 221 17.37 -9.24 9.65
C SER A 221 17.02 -10.29 10.71
N GLN A 222 16.92 -9.93 11.99
CA GLN A 222 16.42 -10.80 13.05
C GLN A 222 14.92 -11.11 12.90
N LEU A 223 14.19 -10.25 12.19
CA LEU A 223 12.75 -10.38 11.94
C LEU A 223 12.43 -11.03 10.60
N LYS A 224 13.40 -11.64 9.93
CA LYS A 224 13.25 -12.22 8.59
C LYS A 224 12.16 -13.29 8.51
N GLU A 225 11.97 -14.09 9.56
CA GLU A 225 10.91 -15.11 9.61
C GLU A 225 9.50 -14.50 9.69
N CYS A 226 9.39 -13.24 10.11
CA CYS A 226 8.16 -12.48 10.18
C CYS A 226 7.96 -11.59 8.93
N GLU A 227 8.95 -11.52 8.03
CA GLU A 227 8.88 -10.69 6.83
C GLU A 227 7.87 -11.28 5.83
N TYR A 228 7.02 -10.43 5.29
CA TYR A 228 6.05 -10.80 4.26
C TYR A 228 6.76 -11.05 2.93
N THR A 229 6.49 -12.19 2.32
CA THR A 229 7.10 -12.60 1.05
C THR A 229 6.06 -12.93 -0.03
N GLY A 230 4.80 -12.58 0.19
CA GLY A 230 3.71 -12.76 -0.77
C GLY A 230 3.79 -11.77 -1.94
N ILE A 231 2.70 -11.70 -2.74
CA ILE A 231 2.64 -10.74 -3.85
C ILE A 231 2.80 -9.30 -3.35
N TYR A 232 3.42 -8.42 -4.17
CA TYR A 232 3.77 -7.03 -3.85
C TYR A 232 4.88 -6.84 -2.81
N SER A 233 5.50 -7.90 -2.29
CA SER A 233 6.57 -7.78 -1.29
C SER A 233 7.83 -7.07 -1.82
N GLY A 234 8.07 -7.08 -3.11
CA GLY A 234 9.19 -6.38 -3.74
C GLY A 234 9.03 -4.85 -3.70
N SER A 235 7.80 -4.33 -3.78
CA SER A 235 7.50 -2.89 -3.73
C SER A 235 7.16 -2.41 -2.33
N TYR A 236 6.66 -3.29 -1.49
CA TYR A 236 6.20 -2.99 -0.14
C TYR A 236 6.82 -3.96 0.85
N ARG A 237 7.91 -3.57 1.47
CA ARG A 237 8.50 -4.31 2.56
C ARG A 237 7.56 -4.28 3.76
N ARG A 238 7.10 -5.45 4.21
CA ARG A 238 6.12 -5.62 5.27
C ARG A 238 6.49 -6.75 6.19
N TRP A 239 5.94 -6.72 7.39
CA TRP A 239 6.06 -7.79 8.38
C TRP A 239 4.68 -8.18 8.88
N TRP A 240 4.51 -9.46 9.16
CA TRP A 240 3.34 -9.98 9.85
C TRP A 240 3.29 -9.41 11.27
N ALA A 241 2.22 -8.70 11.61
CA ALA A 241 2.08 -8.01 12.90
C ALA A 241 2.19 -8.98 14.09
N ASP A 242 1.49 -10.13 14.01
CA ASP A 242 1.55 -11.16 15.05
C ASP A 242 2.92 -11.86 15.08
N GLY A 243 3.62 -11.91 13.95
CA GLY A 243 4.98 -12.43 13.88
C GLY A 243 5.98 -11.66 14.74
N ILE A 244 5.76 -10.35 14.94
CA ILE A 244 6.62 -9.53 15.80
C ILE A 244 6.47 -9.95 17.26
N GLU A 245 5.25 -10.26 17.73
CA GLU A 245 5.03 -10.80 19.08
C GLU A 245 5.65 -12.19 19.24
N VAL A 246 5.57 -13.05 18.23
CA VAL A 246 6.24 -14.36 18.25
C VAL A 246 7.75 -14.18 18.37
N TRP A 247 8.34 -13.30 17.56
CA TRP A 247 9.76 -12.97 17.63
C TRP A 247 10.15 -12.41 19.02
N TRP A 248 9.34 -11.51 19.58
CA TRP A 248 9.57 -10.94 20.90
C TRP A 248 9.63 -12.02 21.98
N ASN A 249 8.69 -12.96 21.98
CA ASN A 249 8.65 -14.04 22.95
C ASN A 249 9.78 -15.08 22.75
N GLU A 250 10.09 -15.42 21.50
CA GLU A 250 11.06 -16.50 21.18
C GLU A 250 12.52 -16.02 21.17
N THR A 251 12.80 -14.82 20.66
CA THR A 251 14.18 -14.32 20.46
C THR A 251 14.59 -13.36 21.57
N ILE A 252 13.70 -12.47 21.97
CA ILE A 252 13.95 -11.57 23.09
C ILE A 252 13.70 -12.26 24.44
N GLU A 253 12.96 -13.39 24.43
CA GLU A 253 12.63 -14.18 25.61
C GLU A 253 11.96 -13.35 26.73
N GLU A 254 11.14 -12.38 26.34
CA GLU A 254 10.37 -11.56 27.29
C GLU A 254 8.94 -12.07 27.38
N SER A 255 8.49 -12.35 28.59
CA SER A 255 7.18 -12.96 28.83
C SER A 255 6.01 -11.97 28.80
N ASN A 256 6.29 -10.69 28.94
CA ASN A 256 5.29 -9.65 28.80
C ASN A 256 5.13 -9.24 27.34
N HIS A 257 3.90 -8.96 26.94
CA HIS A 257 3.62 -8.46 25.58
C HIS A 257 4.42 -7.19 25.26
N LEU A 258 4.95 -7.10 24.06
CA LEU A 258 5.69 -5.96 23.54
C LEU A 258 4.98 -4.61 23.80
N ARG A 259 3.66 -4.58 23.67
CA ARG A 259 2.82 -3.38 23.89
C ARG A 259 2.83 -2.85 25.34
N ARG A 260 3.30 -3.63 26.31
CA ARG A 260 3.37 -3.20 27.72
C ARG A 260 4.58 -2.34 28.04
N PHE A 261 5.54 -2.30 27.14
CA PHE A 261 6.78 -1.56 27.31
C PHE A 261 6.71 -0.22 26.58
N ASN A 262 7.27 0.82 27.18
CA ASN A 262 7.55 2.06 26.49
C ASN A 262 8.80 1.95 25.61
N SER A 263 9.08 2.96 24.78
CA SER A 263 10.19 2.89 23.82
C SER A 263 11.58 2.75 24.48
N GLU A 264 11.81 3.38 25.63
CA GLU A 264 13.07 3.27 26.37
C GLU A 264 13.27 1.86 26.94
N GLU A 265 12.21 1.28 27.51
CA GLU A 265 12.21 -0.09 28.03
C GLU A 265 12.45 -1.10 26.91
N LYS A 266 11.78 -0.94 25.75
CA LYS A 266 11.98 -1.80 24.57
C LYS A 266 13.42 -1.74 24.09
N LEU A 267 13.98 -0.54 23.93
CA LEU A 267 15.38 -0.36 23.55
C LEU A 267 16.32 -1.09 24.53
N THR A 268 16.11 -0.90 25.83
CA THR A 268 16.93 -1.52 26.86
C THR A 268 16.89 -3.04 26.77
N VAL A 269 15.69 -3.62 26.66
CA VAL A 269 15.50 -5.07 26.59
C VAL A 269 16.12 -5.64 25.29
N ILE A 270 15.87 -5.02 24.13
CA ILE A 270 16.44 -5.45 22.85
C ILE A 270 17.98 -5.40 22.89
N CYS A 271 18.57 -4.30 23.34
CA CYS A 271 20.02 -4.18 23.44
C CYS A 271 20.65 -5.19 24.42
N SER A 272 19.95 -5.56 25.48
CA SER A 272 20.42 -6.57 26.42
C SER A 272 20.48 -7.99 25.83
N LYS A 273 19.53 -8.32 24.95
CA LYS A 273 19.38 -9.64 24.32
C LYS A 273 20.14 -9.75 22.99
N LEU A 274 20.31 -8.64 22.29
CA LEU A 274 21.05 -8.53 21.04
C LEU A 274 22.25 -7.59 21.21
N PRO A 275 23.29 -8.01 21.96
CA PRO A 275 24.43 -7.17 22.25
C PRO A 275 25.23 -6.88 20.97
N GLY A 276 25.64 -5.64 20.81
CA GLY A 276 26.43 -5.16 19.66
C GLY A 276 25.62 -4.34 18.65
N LEU A 277 24.29 -4.35 18.71
CA LEU A 277 23.46 -3.49 17.87
C LEU A 277 23.55 -2.04 18.37
N LYS A 278 23.79 -1.11 17.45
CA LYS A 278 23.80 0.33 17.70
C LYS A 278 22.43 0.91 17.35
N LEU A 279 21.53 0.86 18.32
CA LEU A 279 20.16 1.28 18.19
C LEU A 279 19.91 2.62 18.88
N LYS A 280 18.96 3.39 18.38
CA LYS A 280 18.48 4.65 18.94
C LYS A 280 17.00 4.53 19.25
N LYS A 281 16.57 5.17 20.33
CA LYS A 281 15.15 5.28 20.64
C LYS A 281 14.45 6.11 19.56
N VAL A 282 13.26 5.67 19.17
CA VAL A 282 12.40 6.44 18.29
C VAL A 282 11.79 7.63 19.05
N GLU A 283 11.66 8.75 18.38
CA GLU A 283 11.06 9.97 18.93
C GLU A 283 9.70 10.21 18.28
N GLY A 284 8.74 10.67 19.07
CA GLY A 284 7.41 11.07 18.60
C GLY A 284 7.37 12.52 18.12
N ASP A 285 6.15 13.02 17.87
CA ASP A 285 5.90 14.40 17.51
C ASP A 285 6.15 15.37 18.69
N LEU A 286 6.26 16.67 18.43
CA LEU A 286 6.69 17.71 19.38
C LEU A 286 5.87 17.79 20.68
N ASN A 287 4.57 17.50 20.60
CA ASN A 287 3.66 17.55 21.77
C ASN A 287 3.38 16.17 22.38
N THR A 288 4.13 15.14 21.98
CA THR A 288 4.01 13.81 22.56
C THR A 288 4.47 13.83 24.02
N LYS A 289 3.60 13.37 24.94
CA LYS A 289 3.88 13.31 26.38
C LYS A 289 4.37 11.95 26.86
N THR A 290 4.02 10.90 26.11
CA THR A 290 4.38 9.51 26.39
C THR A 290 5.23 8.94 25.26
N ASP A 291 5.93 7.85 25.52
CA ASP A 291 6.69 7.08 24.53
C ASP A 291 6.18 5.63 24.39
N ASN A 292 4.88 5.41 24.71
CA ASN A 292 4.18 4.13 24.49
C ASN A 292 3.73 3.98 23.02
N PHE A 293 4.63 4.25 22.10
CA PHE A 293 4.31 4.21 20.68
C PHE A 293 3.88 2.82 20.23
N TRP A 294 2.85 2.78 19.36
CA TRP A 294 2.31 1.55 18.81
C TRP A 294 1.99 1.62 17.33
N THR A 295 1.70 2.80 16.84
CA THR A 295 1.37 3.07 15.45
C THR A 295 1.96 4.41 15.02
N ILE A 296 1.55 4.89 13.86
CA ILE A 296 2.03 6.15 13.29
C ILE A 296 0.88 7.10 13.00
N CYS A 297 1.16 8.38 13.01
CA CYS A 297 0.27 9.40 12.48
C CYS A 297 0.15 9.23 10.95
N GLN A 298 -1.07 9.25 10.41
CA GLN A 298 -1.31 9.04 8.97
C GLN A 298 -0.78 10.18 8.10
N CYS A 299 -0.61 11.39 8.65
CA CYS A 299 -0.08 12.53 7.90
C CYS A 299 1.44 12.66 8.02
N SER A 300 1.97 12.68 9.26
CA SER A 300 3.40 12.91 9.50
C SER A 300 4.27 11.66 9.40
N LEU A 301 3.65 10.47 9.45
CA LEU A 301 4.30 9.16 9.57
C LEU A 301 5.16 8.99 10.83
N LEU A 302 5.10 9.95 11.75
CA LEU A 302 5.79 9.86 13.03
C LEU A 302 5.06 8.91 14.00
N PRO A 303 5.79 8.25 14.92
CA PRO A 303 5.21 7.39 15.94
C PRO A 303 4.23 8.13 16.84
N VAL A 304 3.14 7.47 17.17
CA VAL A 304 2.14 7.99 18.12
C VAL A 304 1.73 6.93 19.13
N ASP A 305 1.45 7.41 20.34
CA ASP A 305 0.69 6.65 21.33
C ASP A 305 -0.81 6.76 21.01
N PRO A 306 -1.52 5.64 20.77
CA PRO A 306 -2.95 5.67 20.52
C PRO A 306 -3.77 6.41 21.58
N SER A 307 -3.28 6.45 22.83
CA SER A 307 -3.97 7.16 23.92
C SER A 307 -3.88 8.68 23.80
N GLU A 308 -2.88 9.21 23.13
CA GLU A 308 -2.66 10.64 22.89
C GLU A 308 -3.14 11.10 21.50
N ALA A 309 -3.16 10.19 20.54
CA ALA A 309 -3.53 10.46 19.15
C ALA A 309 -5.06 10.57 18.97
N PHE A 310 -5.50 11.10 17.86
CA PHE A 310 -6.91 11.34 17.51
C PHE A 310 -7.39 10.39 16.45
N GLU A 311 -8.62 9.89 16.62
CA GLU A 311 -9.32 9.10 15.61
C GLU A 311 -10.23 9.99 14.78
N ILE A 312 -10.11 9.86 13.45
CA ILE A 312 -11.07 10.43 12.52
C ILE A 312 -12.28 9.50 12.43
N GLN A 313 -13.44 10.06 12.18
CA GLN A 313 -14.67 9.30 12.00
C GLN A 313 -14.45 8.24 10.91
N ALA A 314 -14.45 6.98 11.35
CA ALA A 314 -14.12 5.86 10.44
C ALA A 314 -15.14 5.79 9.30
N ASP A 315 -14.64 5.62 8.10
CA ASP A 315 -15.47 5.15 7.00
C ASP A 315 -15.99 3.75 7.38
N LEU A 316 -17.29 3.53 7.27
CA LEU A 316 -17.96 2.26 7.56
C LEU A 316 -17.46 1.08 6.72
N THR A 317 -16.56 1.34 5.78
CA THR A 317 -15.93 0.35 4.89
C THR A 317 -14.61 -0.24 5.41
N LEU A 318 -14.12 0.18 6.58
CA LEU A 318 -12.89 -0.36 7.16
C LEU A 318 -13.03 -1.88 7.40
N MET A 319 -12.09 -2.63 6.83
CA MET A 319 -12.06 -4.08 7.02
C MET A 319 -11.68 -4.41 8.46
N PRO A 320 -12.32 -5.43 9.06
CA PRO A 320 -12.15 -5.71 10.50
C PRO A 320 -10.74 -6.10 10.97
N TRP A 321 -9.85 -6.44 10.04
CA TRP A 321 -8.45 -6.78 10.32
C TRP A 321 -7.49 -5.60 10.16
N LEU A 322 -8.00 -4.41 9.88
CA LEU A 322 -7.22 -3.19 9.79
C LEU A 322 -7.15 -2.49 11.14
N ASP A 323 -5.99 -1.93 11.45
CA ASP A 323 -5.81 -1.10 12.61
C ASP A 323 -6.54 0.23 12.45
N THR A 324 -6.97 0.80 13.57
CA THR A 324 -7.50 2.16 13.62
C THR A 324 -6.44 3.15 13.11
N GLN A 325 -6.86 4.12 12.32
CA GLN A 325 -6.01 5.19 11.84
C GLN A 325 -5.96 6.33 12.86
N TYR A 326 -4.75 6.78 13.15
CA TYR A 326 -4.49 7.81 14.15
C TYR A 326 -3.82 9.04 13.54
N TYR A 327 -4.09 10.18 14.16
CA TYR A 327 -3.56 11.48 13.77
C TYR A 327 -2.98 12.19 14.99
N SER A 328 -1.79 12.79 14.87
CA SER A 328 -1.22 13.61 15.93
C SER A 328 -2.00 14.92 16.10
N TYR A 329 -1.84 15.57 17.25
CA TYR A 329 -2.43 16.89 17.51
C TYR A 329 -2.01 17.91 16.42
N GLU A 330 -0.74 17.93 16.06
CA GLU A 330 -0.19 18.79 15.01
C GLU A 330 -0.85 18.51 13.66
N SER A 331 -1.01 17.25 13.29
CA SER A 331 -1.63 16.86 12.03
C SER A 331 -3.11 17.28 11.98
N VAL A 332 -3.85 17.14 13.07
CA VAL A 332 -5.24 17.60 13.13
C VAL A 332 -5.33 19.12 12.93
N ARG A 333 -4.41 19.87 13.54
CA ARG A 333 -4.34 21.33 13.41
C ARG A 333 -3.90 21.76 12.02
N ASP A 334 -2.79 21.21 11.52
CA ASP A 334 -2.10 21.70 10.32
C ASP A 334 -2.83 21.33 9.03
N TYR A 335 -3.58 20.23 9.04
CA TYR A 335 -4.40 19.77 7.91
C TYR A 335 -5.89 20.05 8.08
N ASP A 336 -6.27 20.81 9.13
CA ASP A 336 -7.67 21.21 9.41
C ASP A 336 -8.65 20.01 9.48
N LEU A 337 -8.23 18.93 10.14
CA LEU A 337 -9.00 17.68 10.23
C LEU A 337 -10.05 17.71 11.35
N ASN A 338 -10.21 18.83 12.07
CA ASN A 338 -11.07 18.94 13.24
C ASN A 338 -12.54 18.53 12.96
N ASP A 339 -13.07 18.89 11.78
CA ASP A 339 -14.45 18.53 11.43
C ASP A 339 -14.64 17.03 11.16
N GLN A 340 -13.57 16.32 10.87
CA GLN A 340 -13.58 14.87 10.60
C GLN A 340 -13.44 14.03 11.88
N LEU A 341 -13.08 14.63 13.03
CA LEU A 341 -12.97 13.93 14.29
C LEU A 341 -14.35 13.46 14.78
N THR A 342 -14.38 12.37 15.56
CA THR A 342 -15.58 11.97 16.30
C THR A 342 -15.95 13.05 17.33
N ASP A 343 -17.20 13.09 17.82
CA ASP A 343 -17.64 14.11 18.79
C ASP A 343 -16.82 14.09 20.08
N ILE A 344 -16.40 12.89 20.51
CA ILE A 344 -15.56 12.71 21.71
C ILE A 344 -14.19 13.32 21.45
N GLU A 345 -13.58 13.00 20.31
CA GLU A 345 -12.26 13.51 19.92
C GLU A 345 -12.26 15.03 19.68
N LYS A 346 -13.35 15.58 19.14
CA LYS A 346 -13.53 17.05 19.02
C LYS A 346 -13.50 17.75 20.38
N SER A 347 -14.13 17.14 21.38
CA SER A 347 -14.12 17.71 22.76
C SER A 347 -12.70 17.68 23.32
N ARG A 348 -12.02 16.51 23.23
CA ARG A 348 -10.64 16.33 23.70
C ARG A 348 -9.67 17.29 23.00
N TYR A 349 -9.79 17.46 21.69
CA TYR A 349 -8.97 18.39 20.91
C TYR A 349 -9.12 19.83 21.41
N LYS A 350 -10.38 20.28 21.64
CA LYS A 350 -10.65 21.63 22.14
C LYS A 350 -10.09 21.86 23.55
N ASP A 351 -10.13 20.85 24.42
CA ASP A 351 -9.60 20.95 25.78
C ASP A 351 -8.08 21.10 25.75
N ILE A 352 -7.39 20.28 24.94
CA ILE A 352 -5.92 20.39 24.73
C ILE A 352 -5.55 21.76 24.13
N ALA A 353 -6.30 22.24 23.13
CA ALA A 353 -6.06 23.53 22.50
C ALA A 353 -6.22 24.72 23.49
N ARG A 354 -7.03 24.55 24.56
CA ARG A 354 -7.21 25.53 25.63
C ARG A 354 -6.21 25.39 26.77
N GLY A 355 -5.36 24.34 26.74
CA GLY A 355 -4.41 24.04 27.78
C GLY A 355 -5.05 23.46 29.05
N ILE A 356 -6.19 22.79 28.91
CA ILE A 356 -6.92 22.11 30.00
C ILE A 356 -6.53 20.64 30.03
#